data_967d2d44fad4df42018d60a81b432a7d
#
_entry.id   967d2d44fad4df42018d60a81b432a7d
#
_cell.length_a   1.000
_cell.length_b   1.000
_cell.length_c   1.000
_cell.angle_alpha   90.00
_cell.angle_beta   90.00
_cell.angle_gamma   90.00
#
_symmetry.space_group_name_H-M   'P 1'
#
loop_
_entity.id
_entity.type
_entity.pdbx_description
1 polymer ?
#
loop_
_entity_poly.entity_id
_entity_poly.type
_entity_poly.pdbx_seq_one_letter_code
_entity_poly.pdbx_strand_id
1 'polypeptide(L)'
;MSAGDVHVTGGPASAPADDAAYEDSEQGYAAGLRAWDGLPGIPASSGALIRDSRGRILVLKPTYKSGWTIPGGVMEANGETPWEACQREVFEETGLRVSAGRLAAVDTRPAKARRAMGLRFLFDCGVVTDEQAASITLQSTELSDHAFLAPSEALARLRPAVSRRVAAVLETGGCRYLEDGRPVAGVPDE
;
A
#
# COMPACT_ATOMS: atom_id res chain seq x y z
N MET A 1 -24.90 -16.07 44.03
CA MET A 1 -25.13 -16.20 42.61
C MET A 1 -23.75 -16.21 41.94
N SER A 2 -23.38 -17.42 41.49
CA SER A 2 -22.03 -17.74 41.00
C SER A 2 -21.96 -17.40 39.52
N ALA A 3 -21.00 -16.59 39.14
CA ALA A 3 -20.65 -16.37 37.75
C ALA A 3 -19.80 -17.53 37.23
N GLY A 4 -20.32 -18.22 36.22
CA GLY A 4 -19.61 -19.34 35.60
C GLY A 4 -18.58 -18.85 34.60
N ASP A 5 -17.33 -19.26 34.82
CA ASP A 5 -16.23 -19.11 33.88
C ASP A 5 -16.44 -19.98 32.63
N VAL A 6 -16.58 -19.38 31.48
CA VAL A 6 -16.55 -20.09 30.20
C VAL A 6 -15.09 -20.20 29.76
N HIS A 7 -14.50 -21.37 29.96
CA HIS A 7 -13.17 -21.72 29.47
C HIS A 7 -13.26 -22.07 27.97
N VAL A 8 -12.88 -21.19 27.09
CA VAL A 8 -12.73 -21.46 25.64
C VAL A 8 -11.31 -21.96 25.40
N THR A 9 -11.14 -23.29 25.36
CA THR A 9 -9.91 -23.90 24.86
C THR A 9 -10.00 -24.05 23.35
N GLY A 10 -9.59 -23.00 22.62
CA GLY A 10 -9.35 -23.08 21.18
C GLY A 10 -7.92 -23.54 20.93
N GLY A 11 -7.70 -24.80 20.61
CA GLY A 11 -6.46 -25.29 20.01
C GLY A 11 -6.32 -24.72 18.59
N PRO A 12 -5.08 -24.64 18.01
CA PRO A 12 -4.91 -24.16 16.65
C PRO A 12 -5.68 -25.07 15.70
N ALA A 13 -6.60 -24.47 14.92
CA ALA A 13 -7.28 -25.16 13.86
C ALA A 13 -6.21 -25.59 12.83
N SER A 14 -6.06 -26.91 12.64
CA SER A 14 -5.28 -27.45 11.53
C SER A 14 -5.93 -26.98 10.23
N ALA A 15 -5.14 -26.38 9.36
CA ALA A 15 -5.58 -26.04 8.00
C ALA A 15 -6.17 -27.30 7.33
N PRO A 16 -7.24 -27.17 6.55
CA PRO A 16 -7.81 -28.31 5.84
C PRO A 16 -6.78 -28.86 4.85
N ALA A 17 -6.52 -30.14 4.93
CA ALA A 17 -5.54 -30.86 4.09
C ALA A 17 -6.00 -31.00 2.61
N ASP A 18 -7.16 -30.46 2.25
CA ASP A 18 -7.79 -30.67 0.94
C ASP A 18 -7.41 -29.61 -0.12
N ASP A 19 -6.96 -28.40 0.28
CA ASP A 19 -6.64 -27.34 -0.70
C ASP A 19 -5.35 -27.64 -1.50
N ALA A 20 -4.34 -28.23 -0.88
CA ALA A 20 -3.09 -28.59 -1.56
C ALA A 20 -3.26 -29.69 -2.61
N ALA A 21 -4.17 -30.67 -2.37
CA ALA A 21 -4.41 -31.78 -3.27
C ALA A 21 -5.21 -31.38 -4.54
N TYR A 22 -5.99 -30.30 -4.48
CA TYR A 22 -6.77 -29.82 -5.63
C TYR A 22 -5.93 -28.96 -6.56
N GLU A 23 -5.01 -28.16 -6.04
CA GLU A 23 -4.13 -27.30 -6.84
C GLU A 23 -3.02 -28.09 -7.57
N ASP A 24 -2.57 -29.21 -7.02
CA ASP A 24 -1.48 -30.02 -7.59
C ASP A 24 -1.89 -30.99 -8.72
N SER A 25 -3.18 -31.10 -9.06
CA SER A 25 -3.57 -31.88 -10.25
C SER A 25 -3.39 -31.07 -11.54
N GLU A 26 -2.77 -31.65 -12.57
CA GLU A 26 -2.66 -30.99 -13.90
C GLU A 26 -4.02 -30.51 -14.43
N GLN A 27 -5.10 -31.24 -14.12
CA GLN A 27 -6.46 -30.87 -14.52
C GLN A 27 -7.01 -29.69 -13.73
N GLY A 28 -6.73 -29.65 -12.42
CA GLY A 28 -7.10 -28.52 -11.54
C GLY A 28 -6.35 -27.23 -11.94
N TYR A 29 -5.05 -27.35 -12.17
CA TYR A 29 -4.22 -26.23 -12.65
C TYR A 29 -4.69 -25.72 -14.03
N ALA A 30 -4.92 -26.60 -15.00
CA ALA A 30 -5.41 -26.22 -16.32
C ALA A 30 -6.84 -25.65 -16.30
N ALA A 31 -7.71 -26.10 -15.40
CA ALA A 31 -9.03 -25.52 -15.19
C ALA A 31 -8.94 -24.13 -14.53
N GLY A 32 -8.06 -23.96 -13.55
CA GLY A 32 -7.74 -22.68 -12.92
C GLY A 32 -7.23 -21.65 -13.93
N LEU A 33 -6.23 -22.00 -14.75
CA LEU A 33 -5.73 -21.12 -15.81
C LEU A 33 -6.83 -20.67 -16.76
N ARG A 34 -7.70 -21.57 -17.21
CA ARG A 34 -8.84 -21.23 -18.07
C ARG A 34 -9.86 -20.32 -17.41
N ALA A 35 -10.06 -20.44 -16.10
CA ALA A 35 -10.94 -19.56 -15.34
C ALA A 35 -10.40 -18.13 -15.25
N TRP A 36 -9.06 -17.95 -15.27
CA TRP A 36 -8.40 -16.66 -15.27
C TRP A 36 -8.21 -16.05 -16.66
N ASP A 37 -8.27 -16.90 -17.73
CA ASP A 37 -8.19 -16.45 -19.11
C ASP A 37 -9.35 -15.50 -19.44
N GLY A 38 -9.02 -14.32 -19.90
CA GLY A 38 -10.02 -13.31 -20.27
C GLY A 38 -10.52 -12.43 -19.11
N LEU A 39 -10.07 -12.66 -17.88
CA LEU A 39 -10.33 -11.70 -16.79
C LEU A 39 -9.55 -10.39 -17.04
N PRO A 40 -10.16 -9.24 -16.75
CA PRO A 40 -9.48 -7.96 -16.92
C PRO A 40 -8.33 -7.83 -15.91
N GLY A 41 -7.12 -7.58 -16.41
CA GLY A 41 -6.01 -7.18 -15.57
C GLY A 41 -6.28 -5.82 -14.94
N ILE A 42 -6.23 -5.72 -13.61
CA ILE A 42 -6.38 -4.47 -12.89
C ILE A 42 -4.99 -3.95 -12.50
N PRO A 43 -4.52 -2.83 -13.09
CA PRO A 43 -3.24 -2.26 -12.71
C PRO A 43 -3.20 -1.93 -11.21
N ALA A 44 -2.19 -2.44 -10.53
CA ALA A 44 -1.96 -2.16 -9.12
C ALA A 44 -0.72 -1.28 -8.92
N SER A 45 -0.66 -0.55 -7.83
CA SER A 45 0.53 0.18 -7.38
C SER A 45 0.62 0.16 -5.88
N SER A 46 1.82 0.35 -5.36
CA SER A 46 2.10 0.41 -3.95
C SER A 46 2.82 1.69 -3.59
N GLY A 47 2.63 2.17 -2.36
CA GLY A 47 3.28 3.36 -1.85
C GLY A 47 3.52 3.28 -0.35
N ALA A 48 4.44 4.10 0.12
CA ALA A 48 4.90 4.16 1.50
C ALA A 48 4.57 5.50 2.16
N LEU A 49 3.97 5.47 3.34
CA LEU A 49 3.94 6.57 4.28
C LEU A 49 5.15 6.42 5.21
N ILE A 50 6.13 7.30 5.05
CA ILE A 50 7.36 7.33 5.84
C ILE A 50 7.40 8.65 6.58
N ARG A 51 7.76 8.61 7.86
CA ARG A 51 7.93 9.79 8.71
C ARG A 51 9.36 9.89 9.22
N ASP A 52 9.79 11.10 9.57
CA ASP A 52 11.01 11.30 10.33
C ASP A 52 10.75 11.28 11.84
N SER A 53 11.81 11.43 12.65
CA SER A 53 11.77 11.47 14.12
C SER A 53 10.87 12.57 14.70
N ARG A 54 10.52 13.58 13.88
CA ARG A 54 9.64 14.71 14.24
C ARG A 54 8.20 14.50 13.76
N GLY A 55 7.87 13.33 13.16
CA GLY A 55 6.55 13.03 12.61
C GLY A 55 6.25 13.72 11.28
N ARG A 56 7.24 14.32 10.61
CA ARG A 56 7.09 14.93 9.29
C ARG A 56 7.08 13.84 8.22
N ILE A 57 6.27 14.02 7.19
CA ILE A 57 6.03 13.05 6.12
C ILE A 57 7.04 13.24 4.99
N LEU A 58 7.67 12.17 4.53
CA LEU A 58 8.50 12.17 3.33
C LEU A 58 7.62 12.34 2.10
N VAL A 59 7.90 13.39 1.34
CA VAL A 59 7.28 13.66 0.05
C VAL A 59 8.34 13.82 -1.03
N LEU A 60 8.03 13.39 -2.25
CA LEU A 60 8.92 13.38 -3.40
C LEU A 60 8.37 14.26 -4.52
N LYS A 61 9.25 14.91 -5.26
CA LYS A 61 8.91 15.78 -6.38
C LYS A 61 9.26 15.10 -7.71
N PRO A 62 8.27 14.56 -8.46
CA PRO A 62 8.52 13.98 -9.77
C PRO A 62 8.97 15.03 -10.80
N THR A 63 9.86 14.64 -11.72
CA THR A 63 10.34 15.48 -12.84
C THR A 63 9.27 15.65 -13.92
N TYR A 64 8.42 14.65 -14.12
CA TYR A 64 7.49 14.51 -15.26
C TYR A 64 6.02 14.82 -14.92
N LYS A 65 5.71 15.22 -13.68
CA LYS A 65 4.35 15.56 -13.22
C LYS A 65 4.38 16.76 -12.30
N SER A 66 3.33 17.56 -12.33
CA SER A 66 3.10 18.62 -11.35
C SER A 66 2.68 18.02 -9.99
N GLY A 67 2.95 18.76 -8.91
CA GLY A 67 2.64 18.36 -7.53
C GLY A 67 3.63 17.35 -6.96
N TRP A 68 3.48 17.09 -5.67
CA TRP A 68 4.29 16.14 -4.91
C TRP A 68 3.58 14.80 -4.75
N THR A 69 4.32 13.76 -4.44
CA THR A 69 3.84 12.41 -4.16
C THR A 69 4.52 11.86 -2.91
N ILE A 70 4.07 10.71 -2.43
CA ILE A 70 4.81 9.86 -1.50
C ILE A 70 5.65 8.85 -2.30
N PRO A 71 6.66 8.20 -1.72
CA PRO A 71 7.38 7.10 -2.36
C PRO A 71 6.42 6.01 -2.86
N GLY A 72 6.67 5.49 -4.06
CA GLY A 72 5.90 4.37 -4.60
C GLY A 72 5.55 4.48 -6.08
N GLY A 73 5.27 3.33 -6.68
CA GLY A 73 4.99 3.17 -8.10
C GLY A 73 4.12 1.98 -8.46
N VAL A 74 4.19 1.58 -9.71
CA VAL A 74 3.38 0.50 -10.29
C VAL A 74 4.02 -0.85 -9.96
N MET A 75 3.21 -1.83 -9.58
CA MET A 75 3.64 -3.20 -9.40
C MET A 75 4.09 -3.81 -10.73
N GLU A 76 5.13 -4.62 -10.70
CA GLU A 76 5.60 -5.38 -11.85
C GLU A 76 4.79 -6.67 -12.05
N ALA A 77 4.59 -7.06 -13.31
CA ALA A 77 3.82 -8.26 -13.67
C ALA A 77 4.67 -9.55 -13.63
N ASN A 78 5.58 -9.65 -12.66
CA ASN A 78 6.52 -10.77 -12.47
C ASN A 78 6.18 -11.64 -11.25
N GLY A 79 4.98 -11.47 -10.67
CA GLY A 79 4.58 -12.12 -9.42
C GLY A 79 4.87 -11.27 -8.17
N GLU A 80 5.31 -10.02 -8.35
CA GLU A 80 5.59 -9.10 -7.26
C GLU A 80 4.34 -8.84 -6.41
N THR A 81 4.45 -8.99 -5.10
CA THR A 81 3.39 -8.65 -4.15
C THR A 81 3.32 -7.14 -3.90
N PRO A 82 2.18 -6.59 -3.40
CA PRO A 82 2.10 -5.17 -3.03
C PRO A 82 3.16 -4.71 -2.03
N TRP A 83 3.57 -5.58 -1.10
CA TRP A 83 4.61 -5.25 -0.12
C TRP A 83 6.00 -5.20 -0.76
N GLU A 84 6.34 -6.16 -1.60
CA GLU A 84 7.60 -6.16 -2.35
C GLU A 84 7.71 -4.95 -3.26
N ALA A 85 6.63 -4.58 -3.97
CA ALA A 85 6.57 -3.35 -4.76
C ALA A 85 6.82 -2.11 -3.91
N CYS A 86 6.22 -2.02 -2.71
CA CYS A 86 6.48 -0.92 -1.79
C CYS A 86 7.96 -0.82 -1.42
N GLN A 87 8.59 -1.94 -1.05
CA GLN A 87 10.00 -1.99 -0.67
C GLN A 87 10.94 -1.62 -1.82
N ARG A 88 10.68 -2.16 -3.03
CA ARG A 88 11.46 -1.86 -4.25
C ARG A 88 11.38 -0.38 -4.60
N GLU A 89 10.19 0.17 -4.70
CA GLU A 89 9.96 1.57 -5.07
C GLU A 89 10.58 2.55 -4.06
N VAL A 90 10.43 2.29 -2.76
CA VAL A 90 11.10 3.10 -1.72
C VAL A 90 12.61 3.07 -1.92
N PHE A 91 13.19 1.90 -2.18
CA PHE A 91 14.62 1.77 -2.38
C PHE A 91 15.10 2.46 -3.67
N GLU A 92 14.42 2.25 -4.79
CA GLU A 92 14.77 2.83 -6.09
C GLU A 92 14.67 4.36 -6.06
N GLU A 93 13.59 4.88 -5.47
CA GLU A 93 13.31 6.32 -5.44
C GLU A 93 14.15 7.09 -4.41
N THR A 94 14.55 6.44 -3.29
CA THR A 94 15.14 7.16 -2.14
C THR A 94 16.43 6.54 -1.59
N GLY A 95 16.79 5.33 -1.97
CA GLY A 95 17.87 4.55 -1.36
C GLY A 95 17.54 3.99 0.03
N LEU A 96 16.39 4.32 0.60
CA LEU A 96 15.96 3.80 1.91
C LEU A 96 15.55 2.33 1.80
N ARG A 97 15.82 1.56 2.86
CA ARG A 97 15.33 0.19 2.99
C ARG A 97 14.28 0.11 4.10
N VAL A 98 13.07 -0.26 3.71
CA VAL A 98 11.98 -0.53 4.66
C VAL A 98 11.82 -2.05 4.82
N SER A 99 11.91 -2.54 6.05
CA SER A 99 11.81 -3.97 6.39
C SER A 99 10.52 -4.33 7.12
N ALA A 100 9.77 -3.32 7.57
CA ALA A 100 8.50 -3.48 8.25
C ALA A 100 7.53 -2.39 7.80
N GLY A 101 6.24 -2.73 7.79
CA GLY A 101 5.17 -1.82 7.43
C GLY A 101 3.82 -2.43 7.77
N ARG A 102 2.83 -1.58 7.98
CA ARG A 102 1.44 -1.96 8.19
C ARG A 102 0.64 -1.54 6.97
N LEU A 103 -0.18 -2.42 6.40
CA LEU A 103 -1.14 -2.02 5.38
C LEU A 103 -2.10 -0.99 5.99
N ALA A 104 -2.10 0.21 5.45
CA ALA A 104 -2.84 1.35 5.98
C ALA A 104 -4.06 1.71 5.13
N ALA A 105 -4.01 1.42 3.83
CA ALA A 105 -5.18 1.56 2.96
C ALA A 105 -5.09 0.68 1.71
N VAL A 106 -6.26 0.26 1.25
CA VAL A 106 -6.50 -0.20 -0.12
C VAL A 106 -7.46 0.79 -0.78
N ASP A 107 -7.04 1.42 -1.89
CA ASP A 107 -7.81 2.47 -2.56
C ASP A 107 -8.06 2.11 -4.02
N THR A 108 -9.30 2.18 -4.44
CA THR A 108 -9.70 2.03 -5.85
C THR A 108 -9.63 3.35 -6.58
N ARG A 109 -8.75 3.44 -7.56
CA ARG A 109 -8.74 4.57 -8.47
C ARG A 109 -9.76 4.34 -9.57
N PRO A 110 -10.78 5.20 -9.72
CA PRO A 110 -11.82 5.01 -10.72
C PRO A 110 -11.28 5.03 -12.16
N ALA A 111 -11.93 4.26 -13.03
CA ALA A 111 -11.68 4.30 -14.47
C ALA A 111 -11.98 5.70 -15.03
N LYS A 112 -11.28 6.04 -16.13
CA LYS A 112 -11.55 7.23 -16.98
C LYS A 112 -11.49 6.79 -18.43
N ALA A 113 -11.93 7.65 -19.36
CA ALA A 113 -12.05 7.32 -20.79
C ALA A 113 -10.81 6.64 -21.43
N ARG A 114 -9.61 6.90 -20.91
CA ARG A 114 -8.35 6.32 -21.43
C ARG A 114 -7.53 5.62 -20.33
N ARG A 115 -8.15 5.21 -19.23
CA ARG A 115 -7.46 4.61 -18.11
C ARG A 115 -8.36 3.63 -17.39
N ALA A 116 -7.94 2.38 -17.29
CA ALA A 116 -8.61 1.38 -16.47
C ALA A 116 -8.70 1.78 -15.01
N MET A 117 -9.63 1.20 -14.28
CA MET A 117 -9.62 1.18 -12.83
C MET A 117 -8.27 0.65 -12.35
N GLY A 118 -7.84 1.04 -11.18
CA GLY A 118 -6.60 0.53 -10.61
C GLY A 118 -6.67 0.46 -9.09
N LEU A 119 -5.91 -0.47 -8.51
CA LEU A 119 -5.75 -0.61 -7.07
C LEU A 119 -4.52 0.16 -6.59
N ARG A 120 -4.58 0.67 -5.37
CA ARG A 120 -3.51 1.39 -4.69
C ARG A 120 -3.38 0.85 -3.27
N PHE A 121 -2.25 0.25 -2.99
CA PHE A 121 -1.88 -0.17 -1.65
C PHE A 121 -1.04 0.92 -1.00
N LEU A 122 -1.38 1.30 0.22
CA LEU A 122 -0.59 2.26 1.01
C LEU A 122 -0.13 1.57 2.29
N PHE A 123 1.18 1.47 2.46
CA PHE A 123 1.80 0.96 3.68
C PHE A 123 2.29 2.10 4.56
N ASP A 124 1.99 2.03 5.84
CA ASP A 124 2.63 2.84 6.86
C ASP A 124 3.95 2.16 7.27
N CYS A 125 5.05 2.70 6.80
CA CYS A 125 6.40 2.16 7.02
C CYS A 125 7.09 2.78 8.25
N GLY A 126 6.33 3.53 9.06
CA GLY A 126 6.82 4.04 10.34
C GLY A 126 7.77 5.23 10.23
N VAL A 127 8.76 5.25 11.10
CA VAL A 127 9.68 6.38 11.30
C VAL A 127 11.10 5.97 10.92
N VAL A 128 11.75 6.78 10.09
CA VAL A 128 13.19 6.66 9.78
C VAL A 128 14.02 7.49 10.77
N THR A 129 15.24 7.05 11.03
CA THR A 129 16.20 7.81 11.86
C THR A 129 16.70 9.07 11.13
N ASP A 130 17.26 10.01 11.87
CA ASP A 130 17.84 11.22 11.25
C ASP A 130 19.01 10.87 10.31
N GLU A 131 19.75 9.79 10.59
CA GLU A 131 20.82 9.27 9.72
C GLU A 131 20.24 8.71 8.42
N GLN A 132 19.17 7.90 8.51
CA GLN A 132 18.47 7.39 7.34
C GLN A 132 17.88 8.53 6.50
N ALA A 133 17.26 9.51 7.15
CA ALA A 133 16.72 10.68 6.46
C ALA A 133 17.81 11.49 5.72
N ALA A 134 19.00 11.61 6.31
CA ALA A 134 20.14 12.28 5.71
C ALA A 134 20.82 11.47 4.59
N SER A 135 20.62 10.15 4.56
CA SER A 135 21.19 9.26 3.55
C SER A 135 20.36 9.14 2.25
N ILE A 136 19.22 9.81 2.16
CA ILE A 136 18.34 9.75 0.98
C ILE A 136 19.10 10.16 -0.27
N THR A 137 19.08 9.27 -1.25
CA THR A 137 19.65 9.50 -2.59
C THR A 137 18.55 9.30 -3.62
N LEU A 138 18.18 10.38 -4.31
CA LEU A 138 17.07 10.34 -5.26
C LEU A 138 17.49 9.69 -6.59
N GLN A 139 16.56 8.96 -7.19
CA GLN A 139 16.62 8.56 -8.59
C GLN A 139 16.40 9.78 -9.49
N SER A 140 17.48 10.46 -9.86
CA SER A 140 17.46 11.77 -10.52
C SER A 140 16.76 11.80 -11.88
N THR A 141 16.56 10.65 -12.53
CA THR A 141 15.81 10.55 -13.79
C THR A 141 14.31 10.75 -13.58
N GLU A 142 13.79 10.43 -12.41
CA GLU A 142 12.36 10.49 -12.10
C GLU A 142 12.00 11.54 -11.07
N LEU A 143 12.94 11.88 -10.18
CA LEU A 143 12.71 12.75 -9.03
C LEU A 143 13.69 13.92 -9.02
N SER A 144 13.18 15.12 -8.82
CA SER A 144 13.96 16.35 -8.75
C SER A 144 14.24 16.84 -7.34
N ASP A 145 13.42 16.42 -6.35
CA ASP A 145 13.52 16.91 -4.98
C ASP A 145 12.78 15.98 -4.00
N HIS A 146 13.12 16.08 -2.71
CA HIS A 146 12.38 15.47 -1.60
C HIS A 146 12.32 16.42 -0.41
N ALA A 147 11.33 16.22 0.45
CA ALA A 147 11.22 16.96 1.70
C ALA A 147 10.50 16.14 2.78
N PHE A 148 10.88 16.37 4.03
CA PHE A 148 10.08 15.99 5.19
C PHE A 148 9.23 17.19 5.60
N LEU A 149 7.91 17.08 5.47
CA LEU A 149 6.95 18.16 5.71
C LEU A 149 6.01 17.82 6.85
N ALA A 150 5.62 18.84 7.62
CA ALA A 150 4.55 18.67 8.60
C ALA A 150 3.28 18.12 7.91
N PRO A 151 2.45 17.29 8.57
CA PRO A 151 1.31 16.65 7.93
C PRO A 151 0.41 17.61 7.13
N SER A 152 0.07 18.76 7.69
CA SER A 152 -0.76 19.77 7.00
C SER A 152 -0.09 20.34 5.74
N GLU A 153 1.21 20.59 5.79
CA GLU A 153 1.98 21.07 4.64
C GLU A 153 2.15 19.99 3.57
N ALA A 154 2.42 18.75 3.97
CA ALA A 154 2.48 17.61 3.07
C ALA A 154 1.17 17.44 2.30
N LEU A 155 0.03 17.44 3.03
CA LEU A 155 -1.29 17.32 2.41
C LEU A 155 -1.58 18.47 1.42
N ALA A 156 -1.14 19.68 1.69
CA ALA A 156 -1.32 20.83 0.79
C ALA A 156 -0.48 20.70 -0.49
N ARG A 157 0.70 20.07 -0.46
CA ARG A 157 1.59 19.90 -1.61
C ARG A 157 1.34 18.64 -2.42
N LEU A 158 0.82 17.58 -1.79
CA LEU A 158 0.52 16.32 -2.45
C LEU A 158 -0.56 16.49 -3.52
N ARG A 159 -0.44 15.71 -4.60
CA ARG A 159 -1.51 15.64 -5.61
C ARG A 159 -2.84 15.22 -4.97
N PRO A 160 -3.98 15.74 -5.44
CA PRO A 160 -5.26 15.63 -4.71
C PRO A 160 -5.65 14.21 -4.28
N ALA A 161 -5.52 13.19 -5.14
CA ALA A 161 -5.87 11.81 -4.78
C ALA A 161 -4.87 11.19 -3.78
N VAL A 162 -3.58 11.56 -3.85
CA VAL A 162 -2.57 11.13 -2.88
C VAL A 162 -2.81 11.81 -1.54
N SER A 163 -3.09 13.11 -1.55
CA SER A 163 -3.40 13.90 -0.36
C SER A 163 -4.59 13.32 0.41
N ARG A 164 -5.71 13.03 -0.29
CA ARG A 164 -6.90 12.42 0.34
C ARG A 164 -6.59 11.07 0.98
N ARG A 165 -5.86 10.20 0.26
CA ARG A 165 -5.47 8.87 0.78
C ARG A 165 -4.59 8.98 2.00
N VAL A 166 -3.58 9.85 1.97
CA VAL A 166 -2.71 10.08 3.13
C VAL A 166 -3.50 10.68 4.29
N ALA A 167 -4.37 11.66 4.05
CA ALA A 167 -5.23 12.23 5.08
C ALA A 167 -6.09 11.16 5.76
N ALA A 168 -6.75 10.31 4.98
CA ALA A 168 -7.58 9.23 5.51
C ALA A 168 -6.79 8.26 6.40
N VAL A 169 -5.55 7.94 6.04
CA VAL A 169 -4.67 7.05 6.84
C VAL A 169 -4.20 7.72 8.13
N LEU A 170 -3.94 9.03 8.10
CA LEU A 170 -3.52 9.76 9.30
C LEU A 170 -4.59 9.89 10.38
N GLU A 171 -5.86 9.73 10.01
CA GLU A 171 -7.01 9.84 10.92
C GLU A 171 -7.25 8.58 11.76
N THR A 172 -6.72 7.42 11.33
CA THR A 172 -6.99 6.13 12.00
C THR A 172 -5.74 5.27 12.17
N GLY A 173 -5.83 4.33 13.11
CA GLY A 173 -4.80 3.31 13.31
C GLY A 173 -5.01 2.02 12.48
N GLY A 174 -6.17 1.84 11.82
CA GLY A 174 -6.56 0.65 11.06
C GLY A 174 -6.18 0.67 9.57
N CYS A 175 -6.54 -0.39 8.85
CA CYS A 175 -6.50 -0.43 7.39
C CYS A 175 -7.82 0.09 6.84
N ARG A 176 -7.77 1.04 5.89
CA ARG A 176 -8.96 1.62 5.27
C ARG A 176 -9.20 1.13 3.85
N TYR A 177 -10.46 0.82 3.53
CA TYR A 177 -10.90 0.73 2.15
C TYR A 177 -11.34 2.13 1.66
N LEU A 178 -10.81 2.56 0.52
CA LEU A 178 -11.06 3.89 -0.05
C LEU A 178 -11.46 3.79 -1.52
N GLU A 179 -12.22 4.79 -1.99
CA GLU A 179 -12.46 5.04 -3.41
C GLU A 179 -12.05 6.47 -3.77
N ASP A 180 -11.09 6.60 -4.67
CA ASP A 180 -10.43 7.87 -5.03
C ASP A 180 -9.92 8.66 -3.79
N GLY A 181 -9.40 7.90 -2.82
CA GLY A 181 -8.89 8.43 -1.55
C GLY A 181 -9.97 8.87 -0.55
N ARG A 182 -11.22 8.44 -0.69
CA ARG A 182 -12.33 8.78 0.21
C ARG A 182 -12.89 7.54 0.87
N PRO A 183 -13.29 7.62 2.14
CA PRO A 183 -14.07 6.58 2.80
C PRO A 183 -15.37 6.30 2.04
N VAL A 184 -15.83 5.05 2.11
CA VAL A 184 -17.02 4.57 1.40
C VAL A 184 -18.16 4.33 2.38
N ALA A 185 -19.33 4.85 2.06
CA ALA A 185 -20.52 4.62 2.89
C ALA A 185 -20.87 3.12 2.95
N GLY A 186 -21.08 2.61 4.16
CA GLY A 186 -21.38 1.19 4.40
C GLY A 186 -20.15 0.28 4.51
N VAL A 187 -18.94 0.84 4.40
CA VAL A 187 -17.69 0.17 4.72
C VAL A 187 -17.01 0.94 5.85
N PRO A 188 -17.42 0.69 7.11
CA PRO A 188 -16.83 1.40 8.25
C PRO A 188 -15.37 1.01 8.46
N ASP A 189 -14.62 1.92 9.05
CA ASP A 189 -13.31 1.62 9.63
C ASP A 189 -13.53 0.87 10.96
N GLU A 190 -12.80 -0.19 11.22
CA GLU A 190 -12.77 -0.87 12.52
C GLU A 190 -11.81 -0.17 13.49
#